data_96dda783ae168d21bdf869d72e6c6357
#
_entry.id   96dda783ae168d21bdf869d72e6c6357
#
_cell.length_a   1.000
_cell.length_b   1.000
_cell.length_c   1.000
_cell.angle_alpha   90.00
_cell.angle_beta   90.00
_cell.angle_gamma   90.00
#
_symmetry.space_group_name_H-M   'P 1'
#
loop_
_entity.id
_entity.type
_entity.pdbx_description
1 polymer ?
#
loop_
_entity_poly.entity_id
_entity_poly.type
_entity_poly.pdbx_seq_one_letter_code
_entity_poly.pdbx_strand_id
1 'polypeptide(L)'
;MKILFTSVGRRVELLQAFRAAAEKLDIALTVMGADITKSAPALFFCDERRLVCKIQEKEYIPQLLSICEKEKVDCLIPTIDTDLLLLAENKEKFETIGTKVLISAVDKIKLCRDKNYTADYFVSLGLKSPLPVNSVEKYEEALKRGKVSFPAFIKPKDGSSSINAYKVENLEDLRLYAEKIEDYIIQPFISGREYTIDIFCDYEGNPVYITPRERLAVRAGEVLKTQIVQDDVMIHEMQILIEDYKPCGQITVQLIRDEVTGKDYYIEINPRFGGGAPLSMKAGADSASAILRMLRGDKLSYIKRAAIFRICADFKEKLKS
;
A
#
# COMPACT_ATOMS: atom_id res chain seq x y z
N MET A 1 18.77 -14.28 10.99
CA MET A 1 18.18 -13.02 10.49
C MET A 1 16.96 -12.68 11.34
N LYS A 2 16.80 -11.43 11.75
CA LYS A 2 15.64 -10.96 12.53
C LYS A 2 14.91 -9.85 11.79
N ILE A 3 13.60 -9.97 11.60
CA ILE A 3 12.76 -8.95 10.97
C ILE A 3 11.69 -8.50 11.95
N LEU A 4 11.59 -7.18 12.16
CA LEU A 4 10.55 -6.55 12.95
C LEU A 4 9.47 -5.96 12.04
N PHE A 5 8.24 -6.43 12.19
CA PHE A 5 7.06 -5.85 11.55
C PHE A 5 6.37 -4.91 12.53
N THR A 6 6.16 -3.65 12.15
CA THR A 6 5.40 -2.69 12.96
C THR A 6 3.92 -2.74 12.64
N SER A 7 3.08 -2.47 13.66
CA SER A 7 1.62 -2.40 13.52
C SER A 7 1.04 -3.64 12.84
N VAL A 8 1.48 -4.82 13.31
CA VAL A 8 1.22 -6.10 12.61
C VAL A 8 -0.26 -6.42 12.45
N GLY A 9 -1.13 -5.97 13.37
CA GLY A 9 -2.58 -6.07 13.27
C GLY A 9 -3.06 -7.46 12.86
N ARG A 10 -3.61 -7.56 11.65
CA ARG A 10 -4.16 -8.78 11.04
C ARG A 10 -3.27 -9.38 9.93
N ARG A 11 -1.99 -8.99 9.84
CA ARG A 11 -1.08 -9.35 8.72
C ARG A 11 -0.54 -10.79 8.80
N VAL A 12 -1.33 -11.75 9.24
CA VAL A 12 -0.93 -13.16 9.44
C VAL A 12 -0.35 -13.78 8.16
N GLU A 13 -1.04 -13.65 7.04
CA GLU A 13 -0.60 -14.23 5.76
C GLU A 13 0.75 -13.63 5.28
N LEU A 14 1.01 -12.36 5.59
CA LEU A 14 2.29 -11.73 5.30
C LEU A 14 3.42 -12.38 6.11
N LEU A 15 3.22 -12.56 7.42
CA LEU A 15 4.22 -13.21 8.27
C LEU A 15 4.49 -14.66 7.83
N GLN A 16 3.44 -15.39 7.48
CA GLN A 16 3.55 -16.75 6.97
C GLN A 16 4.31 -16.80 5.64
N ALA A 17 4.12 -15.81 4.75
CA ALA A 17 4.89 -15.72 3.51
C ALA A 17 6.40 -15.54 3.77
N PHE A 18 6.78 -14.74 4.76
CA PHE A 18 8.20 -14.60 5.16
C PHE A 18 8.77 -15.88 5.76
N ARG A 19 7.99 -16.63 6.54
CA ARG A 19 8.43 -17.93 7.07
C ARG A 19 8.64 -18.95 5.95
N ALA A 20 7.70 -19.06 5.02
CA ALA A 20 7.82 -19.93 3.86
C ALA A 20 9.02 -19.55 2.96
N ALA A 21 9.26 -18.23 2.79
CA ALA A 21 10.42 -17.75 2.06
C ALA A 21 11.75 -18.10 2.76
N ALA A 22 11.80 -17.99 4.09
CA ALA A 22 12.98 -18.34 4.87
C ALA A 22 13.29 -19.83 4.81
N GLU A 23 12.25 -20.69 4.94
CA GLU A 23 12.37 -22.14 4.77
C GLU A 23 12.91 -22.49 3.37
N LYS A 24 12.31 -21.91 2.32
CA LYS A 24 12.74 -22.12 0.92
C LYS A 24 14.20 -21.73 0.67
N LEU A 25 14.70 -20.70 1.37
CA LEU A 25 16.05 -20.15 1.20
C LEU A 25 17.06 -20.72 2.22
N ASP A 26 16.65 -21.65 3.08
CA ASP A 26 17.43 -22.18 4.20
C ASP A 26 18.02 -21.06 5.09
N ILE A 27 17.16 -20.10 5.46
CA ILE A 27 17.53 -18.97 6.31
C ILE A 27 16.88 -19.12 7.68
N ALA A 28 17.70 -19.14 8.75
CA ALA A 28 17.19 -19.05 10.12
C ALA A 28 16.58 -17.64 10.33
N LEU A 29 15.24 -17.54 10.31
CA LEU A 29 14.49 -16.31 10.46
C LEU A 29 13.77 -16.23 11.80
N THR A 30 13.95 -15.13 12.52
CA THR A 30 13.12 -14.74 13.66
C THR A 30 12.16 -13.65 13.21
N VAL A 31 10.87 -13.92 13.25
CA VAL A 31 9.81 -12.97 12.95
C VAL A 31 9.37 -12.28 14.24
N MET A 32 9.62 -10.98 14.33
CA MET A 32 9.21 -10.14 15.45
C MET A 32 8.01 -9.27 15.05
N GLY A 33 7.04 -9.13 15.94
CA GLY A 33 5.88 -8.26 15.73
C GLY A 33 5.77 -7.20 16.81
N ALA A 34 5.53 -5.95 16.41
CA ALA A 34 5.18 -4.86 17.30
C ALA A 34 3.74 -4.38 17.04
N ASP A 35 2.97 -4.16 18.09
CA ASP A 35 1.60 -3.63 18.04
C ASP A 35 1.26 -2.89 19.34
N ILE A 36 0.22 -2.04 19.30
CA ILE A 36 -0.28 -1.33 20.47
C ILE A 36 -1.13 -2.21 21.38
N THR A 37 -1.64 -3.32 20.87
CA THR A 37 -2.49 -4.25 21.61
C THR A 37 -1.97 -5.68 21.56
N LYS A 38 -1.96 -6.35 22.72
CA LYS A 38 -1.60 -7.76 22.81
C LYS A 38 -2.57 -8.72 22.13
N SER A 39 -3.76 -8.23 21.77
CA SER A 39 -4.80 -9.01 21.09
C SER A 39 -4.71 -8.95 19.56
N ALA A 40 -3.71 -8.25 18.97
CA ALA A 40 -3.49 -8.23 17.53
C ALA A 40 -3.24 -9.67 17.02
N PRO A 41 -4.09 -10.20 16.10
CA PRO A 41 -4.00 -11.61 15.68
C PRO A 41 -2.63 -12.01 15.14
N ALA A 42 -1.97 -11.13 14.38
CA ALA A 42 -0.68 -11.44 13.79
C ALA A 42 0.44 -11.64 14.83
N LEU A 43 0.32 -11.04 16.03
CA LEU A 43 1.29 -11.27 17.11
C LEU A 43 1.38 -12.74 17.51
N PHE A 44 0.29 -13.48 17.39
CA PHE A 44 0.28 -14.92 17.75
C PHE A 44 1.05 -15.79 16.74
N PHE A 45 1.41 -15.23 15.60
CA PHE A 45 2.23 -15.87 14.57
C PHE A 45 3.68 -15.34 14.54
N CYS A 46 4.05 -14.49 15.50
CA CYS A 46 5.43 -14.02 15.68
C CYS A 46 6.18 -14.93 16.66
N ASP A 47 7.49 -15.08 16.47
CA ASP A 47 8.39 -15.74 17.44
C ASP A 47 8.56 -14.84 18.66
N GLU A 48 8.67 -13.55 18.43
CA GLU A 48 8.80 -12.54 19.47
C GLU A 48 7.76 -11.44 19.32
N ARG A 49 7.17 -11.02 20.44
CA ARG A 49 6.10 -10.01 20.51
C ARG A 49 6.57 -8.81 21.29
N ARG A 50 6.29 -7.61 20.79
CA ARG A 50 6.61 -6.36 21.47
C ARG A 50 5.35 -5.49 21.50
N LEU A 51 5.02 -4.99 22.70
CA LEU A 51 4.02 -3.95 22.84
C LEU A 51 4.72 -2.59 22.76
N VAL A 52 4.15 -1.69 21.97
CA VAL A 52 4.66 -0.34 21.78
C VAL A 52 3.54 0.67 22.07
N CYS A 53 3.92 1.90 22.38
CA CYS A 53 2.97 2.99 22.55
C CYS A 53 2.30 3.39 21.22
N LYS A 54 1.33 4.28 21.27
CA LYS A 54 0.66 4.79 20.06
C LYS A 54 1.65 5.57 19.19
N ILE A 55 1.44 5.53 17.88
CA ILE A 55 2.30 6.21 16.88
C ILE A 55 2.41 7.72 17.14
N GLN A 56 1.36 8.34 17.69
CA GLN A 56 1.33 9.78 18.00
C GLN A 56 2.15 10.15 19.25
N GLU A 57 2.56 9.18 20.05
CA GLU A 57 3.36 9.44 21.25
C GLU A 57 4.83 9.61 20.86
N LYS A 58 5.50 10.57 21.50
CA LYS A 58 6.92 10.89 21.23
C LYS A 58 7.87 9.74 21.55
N GLU A 59 7.44 8.81 22.36
CA GLU A 59 8.17 7.60 22.77
C GLU A 59 8.16 6.49 21.71
N TYR A 60 7.31 6.58 20.66
CA TYR A 60 7.15 5.52 19.66
C TYR A 60 8.47 5.17 18.95
N ILE A 61 9.14 6.15 18.37
CA ILE A 61 10.44 5.95 17.70
C ILE A 61 11.54 5.52 18.69
N PRO A 62 11.73 6.15 19.87
CA PRO A 62 12.65 5.67 20.88
C PRO A 62 12.43 4.22 21.30
N GLN A 63 11.19 3.76 21.47
CA GLN A 63 10.88 2.38 21.78
C GLN A 63 11.29 1.43 20.66
N LEU A 64 10.96 1.75 19.40
CA LEU A 64 11.35 0.93 18.25
C LEU A 64 12.87 0.85 18.09
N LEU A 65 13.58 1.98 18.25
CA LEU A 65 15.05 2.01 18.22
C LEU A 65 15.64 1.11 19.31
N SER A 66 15.14 1.22 20.56
CA SER A 66 15.60 0.37 21.67
C SER A 66 15.36 -1.12 21.40
N ILE A 67 14.22 -1.48 20.81
CA ILE A 67 13.93 -2.86 20.42
C ILE A 67 14.93 -3.32 19.35
N CYS A 68 15.10 -2.54 18.28
CA CYS A 68 15.97 -2.89 17.17
C CYS A 68 17.43 -3.08 17.62
N GLU A 69 17.94 -2.18 18.45
CA GLU A 69 19.31 -2.24 18.96
C GLU A 69 19.54 -3.45 19.87
N LYS A 70 18.65 -3.64 20.88
CA LYS A 70 18.77 -4.74 21.85
C LYS A 70 18.66 -6.11 21.20
N GLU A 71 17.72 -6.25 20.28
CA GLU A 71 17.43 -7.52 19.60
C GLU A 71 18.30 -7.75 18.36
N LYS A 72 19.08 -6.73 17.94
CA LYS A 72 19.88 -6.76 16.72
C LYS A 72 19.02 -7.08 15.50
N VAL A 73 17.98 -6.28 15.30
CA VAL A 73 17.04 -6.43 14.18
C VAL A 73 17.73 -6.06 12.87
N ASP A 74 17.73 -6.98 11.90
CA ASP A 74 18.31 -6.73 10.57
C ASP A 74 17.45 -5.81 9.73
N CYS A 75 16.11 -5.96 9.82
CA CYS A 75 15.19 -5.16 8.99
C CYS A 75 13.90 -4.84 9.76
N LEU A 76 13.42 -3.59 9.61
CA LEU A 76 12.12 -3.13 10.05
C LEU A 76 11.20 -2.94 8.85
N ILE A 77 10.01 -3.53 8.89
CA ILE A 77 9.01 -3.48 7.81
C ILE A 77 7.70 -2.89 8.35
N PRO A 78 7.30 -1.69 7.93
CA PRO A 78 6.01 -1.11 8.30
C PRO A 78 4.86 -1.80 7.54
N THR A 79 3.69 -1.93 8.20
CA THR A 79 2.54 -2.62 7.61
C THR A 79 1.29 -1.75 7.45
N ILE A 80 1.30 -0.51 7.96
CA ILE A 80 0.18 0.44 7.84
C ILE A 80 0.68 1.81 7.38
N ASP A 81 -0.23 2.67 6.90
CA ASP A 81 0.11 3.98 6.33
C ASP A 81 0.49 5.03 7.39
N THR A 82 -0.03 4.88 8.60
CA THR A 82 0.06 5.91 9.65
C THR A 82 1.44 6.08 10.25
N ASP A 83 2.29 5.05 10.27
CA ASP A 83 3.65 5.13 10.81
C ASP A 83 4.74 5.39 9.75
N LEU A 84 4.38 5.35 8.45
CA LEU A 84 5.34 5.47 7.36
C LEU A 84 6.15 6.77 7.40
N LEU A 85 5.48 7.92 7.54
CA LEU A 85 6.19 9.21 7.53
C LEU A 85 7.17 9.31 8.70
N LEU A 86 6.71 8.93 9.88
CA LEU A 86 7.53 8.98 11.08
C LEU A 86 8.75 8.05 10.99
N LEU A 87 8.57 6.85 10.43
CA LEU A 87 9.67 5.90 10.18
C LEU A 87 10.63 6.40 9.10
N ALA A 88 10.11 6.99 8.01
CA ALA A 88 10.93 7.55 6.95
C ALA A 88 11.81 8.71 7.44
N GLU A 89 11.24 9.62 8.25
CA GLU A 89 11.96 10.76 8.85
C GLU A 89 13.03 10.33 9.86
N ASN A 90 12.93 9.12 10.41
CA ASN A 90 13.90 8.58 11.37
C ASN A 90 14.74 7.41 10.80
N LYS A 91 14.66 7.13 9.50
CA LYS A 91 15.31 5.99 8.86
C LYS A 91 16.82 5.91 9.18
N GLU A 92 17.53 7.04 9.09
CA GLU A 92 18.96 7.11 9.37
C GLU A 92 19.33 6.67 10.79
N LYS A 93 18.46 6.94 11.80
CA LYS A 93 18.70 6.52 13.18
C LYS A 93 18.68 4.99 13.31
N PHE A 94 17.80 4.32 12.60
CA PHE A 94 17.75 2.85 12.53
C PHE A 94 18.97 2.29 11.80
N GLU A 95 19.36 2.91 10.69
CA GLU A 95 20.52 2.48 9.92
C GLU A 95 21.83 2.63 10.71
N THR A 96 21.95 3.65 11.58
CA THR A 96 23.12 3.85 12.47
C THR A 96 23.29 2.70 13.45
N ILE A 97 22.22 2.06 13.89
CA ILE A 97 22.24 0.89 14.79
C ILE A 97 22.23 -0.44 14.02
N GLY A 98 22.39 -0.41 12.69
CA GLY A 98 22.46 -1.60 11.84
C GLY A 98 21.13 -2.16 11.36
N THR A 99 20.00 -1.51 11.66
CA THR A 99 18.67 -1.94 11.21
C THR A 99 18.29 -1.26 9.90
N LYS A 100 18.07 -2.01 8.83
CA LYS A 100 17.49 -1.47 7.58
C LYS A 100 16.00 -1.19 7.77
N VAL A 101 15.51 -0.03 7.29
CA VAL A 101 14.07 0.25 7.24
C VAL A 101 13.60 0.14 5.81
N LEU A 102 12.69 -0.79 5.54
CA LEU A 102 12.17 -1.02 4.19
C LEU A 102 11.05 -0.01 3.89
N ILE A 103 11.45 1.18 3.50
CA ILE A 103 10.56 2.32 3.29
C ILE A 103 11.13 3.28 2.23
N SER A 104 10.24 3.85 1.41
CA SER A 104 10.58 4.88 0.42
C SER A 104 11.01 6.20 1.08
N ALA A 105 11.58 7.11 0.31
CA ALA A 105 12.06 8.41 0.78
C ALA A 105 10.91 9.28 1.34
N VAL A 106 11.26 10.22 2.22
CA VAL A 106 10.30 11.09 2.95
C VAL A 106 9.39 11.87 2.01
N ASP A 107 9.94 12.45 0.93
CA ASP A 107 9.19 13.20 -0.09
C ASP A 107 8.17 12.32 -0.80
N LYS A 108 8.51 11.07 -1.11
CA LYS A 108 7.65 10.08 -1.73
C LYS A 108 6.52 9.63 -0.79
N ILE A 109 6.80 9.47 0.51
CA ILE A 109 5.76 9.20 1.50
C ILE A 109 4.80 10.39 1.64
N LYS A 110 5.32 11.62 1.70
CA LYS A 110 4.50 12.85 1.76
C LYS A 110 3.59 12.99 0.54
N LEU A 111 4.11 12.72 -0.66
CA LEU A 111 3.35 12.71 -1.90
C LEU A 111 2.14 11.76 -1.83
N CYS A 112 2.31 10.55 -1.30
CA CYS A 112 1.25 9.55 -1.22
C CYS A 112 0.16 9.87 -0.19
N ARG A 113 0.45 10.71 0.80
CA ARG A 113 -0.50 11.06 1.87
C ARG A 113 -1.56 12.06 1.40
N ASP A 114 -1.23 12.97 0.50
CA ASP A 114 -2.15 13.97 -0.04
C ASP A 114 -2.69 13.53 -1.41
N LYS A 115 -4.00 13.30 -1.49
CA LYS A 115 -4.65 12.83 -2.70
C LYS A 115 -4.61 13.84 -3.86
N ASN A 116 -4.47 15.15 -3.56
CA ASN A 116 -4.25 16.15 -4.61
C ASN A 116 -2.86 15.96 -5.23
N TYR A 117 -1.82 15.90 -4.39
CA TYR A 117 -0.45 15.69 -4.87
C TYR A 117 -0.29 14.38 -5.61
N THR A 118 -0.94 13.31 -5.13
CA THR A 118 -0.91 12.01 -5.80
C THR A 118 -1.59 12.07 -7.18
N ALA A 119 -2.73 12.76 -7.31
CA ALA A 119 -3.43 12.91 -8.58
C ALA A 119 -2.61 13.75 -9.59
N ASP A 120 -2.07 14.89 -9.15
CA ASP A 120 -1.20 15.74 -9.96
C ASP A 120 0.07 15.00 -10.40
N TYR A 121 0.62 14.18 -9.51
CA TYR A 121 1.79 13.35 -9.79
C TYR A 121 1.51 12.32 -10.89
N PHE A 122 0.40 11.58 -10.82
CA PHE A 122 0.03 10.67 -11.90
C PHE A 122 -0.08 11.41 -13.24
N VAL A 123 -0.73 12.56 -13.25
CA VAL A 123 -0.88 13.37 -14.47
C VAL A 123 0.45 13.86 -15.01
N SER A 124 1.40 14.23 -14.14
CA SER A 124 2.75 14.67 -14.56
C SER A 124 3.54 13.56 -15.26
N LEU A 125 3.24 12.29 -14.94
CA LEU A 125 3.81 11.11 -15.60
C LEU A 125 3.05 10.70 -16.90
N GLY A 126 2.04 11.48 -17.32
CA GLY A 126 1.19 11.14 -18.47
C GLY A 126 0.12 10.09 -18.17
N LEU A 127 -0.04 9.68 -16.91
CA LEU A 127 -1.08 8.77 -16.46
C LEU A 127 -2.38 9.52 -16.18
N LYS A 128 -3.52 8.83 -16.25
CA LYS A 128 -4.80 9.47 -15.92
C LYS A 128 -5.11 9.30 -14.43
N SER A 129 -5.63 10.37 -13.84
CA SER A 129 -6.19 10.37 -12.49
C SER A 129 -7.45 11.21 -12.46
N PRO A 130 -8.47 10.86 -11.66
CA PRO A 130 -9.61 11.73 -11.45
C PRO A 130 -9.14 12.94 -10.63
N LEU A 131 -8.96 14.08 -11.32
CA LEU A 131 -8.45 15.30 -10.72
C LEU A 131 -9.40 15.83 -9.64
N PRO A 132 -8.91 16.14 -8.43
CA PRO A 132 -9.73 16.59 -7.34
C PRO A 132 -10.10 18.08 -7.46
N VAL A 133 -11.30 18.40 -6.98
CA VAL A 133 -11.77 19.76 -6.71
C VAL A 133 -11.94 19.92 -5.20
N ASN A 134 -11.40 20.97 -4.62
CA ASN A 134 -11.24 21.08 -3.16
C ASN A 134 -12.34 21.90 -2.47
N SER A 135 -13.43 22.27 -3.17
CA SER A 135 -14.61 22.86 -2.52
C SER A 135 -15.86 22.70 -3.39
N VAL A 136 -17.02 22.78 -2.75
CA VAL A 136 -18.33 22.73 -3.41
C VAL A 136 -18.49 23.87 -4.40
N GLU A 137 -18.08 25.09 -4.03
CA GLU A 137 -18.19 26.29 -4.88
C GLU A 137 -17.39 26.12 -6.18
N LYS A 138 -16.16 25.63 -6.08
CA LYS A 138 -15.32 25.35 -7.25
C LYS A 138 -15.90 24.24 -8.11
N TYR A 139 -16.52 23.23 -7.49
CA TYR A 139 -17.20 22.16 -8.21
C TYR A 139 -18.43 22.69 -8.96
N GLU A 140 -19.24 23.55 -8.34
CA GLU A 140 -20.38 24.21 -8.98
C GLU A 140 -19.96 25.08 -10.19
N GLU A 141 -18.86 25.83 -10.04
CA GLU A 141 -18.31 26.62 -11.16
C GLU A 141 -17.84 25.72 -12.30
N ALA A 142 -17.16 24.62 -11.98
CA ALA A 142 -16.70 23.66 -12.97
C ALA A 142 -17.89 22.96 -13.66
N LEU A 143 -18.96 22.66 -12.92
CA LEU A 143 -20.20 22.09 -13.43
C LEU A 143 -20.90 23.04 -14.42
N LYS A 144 -21.04 24.33 -14.07
CA LYS A 144 -21.61 25.37 -14.95
C LYS A 144 -20.82 25.55 -16.25
N ARG A 145 -19.50 25.27 -16.19
CA ARG A 145 -18.59 25.33 -17.36
C ARG A 145 -18.51 24.01 -18.14
N GLY A 146 -19.25 22.98 -17.73
CA GLY A 146 -19.24 21.64 -18.34
C GLY A 146 -17.91 20.89 -18.20
N LYS A 147 -17.07 21.26 -17.20
CA LYS A 147 -15.79 20.63 -16.94
C LYS A 147 -15.90 19.40 -16.06
N VAL A 148 -16.93 19.29 -15.25
CA VAL A 148 -17.26 18.15 -14.39
C VAL A 148 -18.74 17.82 -14.55
N SER A 149 -19.13 16.63 -14.10
CA SER A 149 -20.51 16.15 -14.12
C SER A 149 -20.79 15.26 -12.91
N PHE A 150 -22.05 15.00 -12.64
CA PHE A 150 -22.46 13.93 -11.75
C PHE A 150 -22.58 12.59 -12.52
N PRO A 151 -22.42 11.44 -11.83
CA PRO A 151 -22.10 11.33 -10.42
C PRO A 151 -20.66 11.75 -10.07
N ALA A 152 -20.48 12.23 -8.84
CA ALA A 152 -19.19 12.58 -8.27
C ALA A 152 -18.87 11.72 -7.04
N PHE A 153 -17.63 11.79 -6.60
CA PHE A 153 -17.16 11.08 -5.40
C PHE A 153 -16.52 12.09 -4.44
N ILE A 154 -17.06 12.19 -3.22
CA ILE A 154 -16.52 13.04 -2.16
C ILE A 154 -15.89 12.16 -1.09
N LYS A 155 -14.69 12.52 -0.63
CA LYS A 155 -13.93 11.77 0.38
C LYS A 155 -12.96 12.66 1.14
N PRO A 156 -12.48 12.26 2.34
CA PRO A 156 -11.41 12.97 3.01
C PRO A 156 -10.16 13.08 2.13
N LYS A 157 -9.50 14.23 2.22
CA LYS A 157 -8.26 14.52 1.52
C LYS A 157 -7.14 13.60 1.98
N ASP A 158 -7.01 13.39 3.30
CA ASP A 158 -6.12 12.42 3.94
C ASP A 158 -6.94 11.21 4.44
N GLY A 159 -6.28 10.10 4.72
CA GLY A 159 -6.91 8.90 5.25
C GLY A 159 -7.02 7.75 4.24
N SER A 160 -7.38 6.58 4.76
CA SER A 160 -7.43 5.30 4.06
C SER A 160 -8.74 4.55 4.35
N SER A 161 -8.92 3.37 3.75
CA SER A 161 -10.03 2.43 4.03
C SER A 161 -11.43 2.94 3.68
N SER A 162 -11.56 3.90 2.76
CA SER A 162 -12.84 4.45 2.28
C SER A 162 -13.78 4.96 3.39
N ILE A 163 -13.22 5.38 4.53
CA ILE A 163 -14.00 5.97 5.63
C ILE A 163 -14.47 7.35 5.17
N ASN A 164 -15.76 7.66 5.38
CA ASN A 164 -16.40 8.93 4.97
C ASN A 164 -16.22 9.24 3.46
N ALA A 165 -16.30 8.22 2.62
CA ALA A 165 -16.22 8.35 1.17
C ALA A 165 -17.59 8.01 0.54
N TYR A 166 -18.15 8.94 -0.24
CA TYR A 166 -19.51 8.85 -0.74
C TYR A 166 -19.60 9.16 -2.22
N LYS A 167 -20.39 8.35 -2.94
CA LYS A 167 -20.87 8.69 -4.28
C LYS A 167 -22.05 9.65 -4.12
N VAL A 168 -22.07 10.72 -4.89
CA VAL A 168 -23.12 11.73 -4.89
C VAL A 168 -23.66 11.92 -6.30
N GLU A 169 -24.99 12.02 -6.42
CA GLU A 169 -25.67 12.06 -7.71
C GLU A 169 -26.07 13.49 -8.14
N ASN A 170 -26.01 14.44 -7.22
CA ASN A 170 -26.43 15.82 -7.44
C ASN A 170 -25.74 16.78 -6.46
N LEU A 171 -26.00 18.09 -6.64
CA LEU A 171 -25.40 19.15 -5.86
C LEU A 171 -25.92 19.20 -4.40
N GLU A 172 -27.16 18.81 -4.15
CA GLU A 172 -27.75 18.78 -2.81
C GLU A 172 -27.07 17.72 -1.95
N ASP A 173 -26.91 16.52 -2.48
CA ASP A 173 -26.14 15.44 -1.83
C ASP A 173 -24.70 15.85 -1.59
N LEU A 174 -24.07 16.51 -2.57
CA LEU A 174 -22.69 16.97 -2.45
C LEU A 174 -22.53 17.94 -1.28
N ARG A 175 -23.39 18.91 -1.14
CA ARG A 175 -23.37 19.87 -0.01
C ARG A 175 -23.58 19.17 1.33
N LEU A 176 -24.58 18.25 1.40
CA LEU A 176 -24.88 17.50 2.61
C LEU A 176 -23.65 16.69 3.13
N TYR A 177 -22.91 16.05 2.22
CA TYR A 177 -21.73 15.28 2.61
C TYR A 177 -20.51 16.15 2.87
N ALA A 178 -20.36 17.30 2.18
CA ALA A 178 -19.30 18.25 2.43
C ALA A 178 -19.34 18.83 3.86
N GLU A 179 -20.53 19.02 4.43
CA GLU A 179 -20.69 19.45 5.83
C GLU A 179 -20.23 18.41 6.87
N LYS A 180 -20.14 17.13 6.47
CA LYS A 180 -19.78 16.03 7.37
C LYS A 180 -18.28 15.70 7.34
N ILE A 181 -17.53 16.26 6.40
CA ILE A 181 -16.12 15.95 6.17
C ILE A 181 -15.32 17.24 6.27
N GLU A 182 -14.49 17.36 7.28
CA GLU A 182 -13.78 18.61 7.59
C GLU A 182 -12.79 19.05 6.48
N ASP A 183 -12.01 18.13 5.95
CA ASP A 183 -11.07 18.37 4.82
C ASP A 183 -11.31 17.33 3.73
N TYR A 184 -11.97 17.73 2.66
CA TYR A 184 -12.41 16.83 1.60
C TYR A 184 -11.89 17.20 0.23
N ILE A 185 -11.97 16.22 -0.67
CA ILE A 185 -11.83 16.37 -2.10
C ILE A 185 -13.08 15.84 -2.81
N ILE A 186 -13.41 16.43 -3.94
CA ILE A 186 -14.47 15.99 -4.84
C ILE A 186 -13.82 15.57 -6.15
N GLN A 187 -14.11 14.37 -6.63
CA GLN A 187 -13.56 13.82 -7.86
C GLN A 187 -14.69 13.33 -8.77
N PRO A 188 -14.49 13.28 -10.11
CA PRO A 188 -15.37 12.51 -10.98
C PRO A 188 -15.52 11.07 -10.47
N PHE A 189 -16.75 10.56 -10.46
CA PHE A 189 -16.97 9.15 -10.18
C PHE A 189 -16.61 8.32 -11.42
N ILE A 190 -15.67 7.40 -11.25
CA ILE A 190 -15.29 6.46 -12.31
C ILE A 190 -16.02 5.14 -12.05
N SER A 191 -16.90 4.73 -12.99
CA SER A 191 -17.56 3.43 -12.94
C SER A 191 -16.71 2.40 -13.66
N GLY A 192 -16.38 1.31 -13.00
CA GLY A 192 -15.56 0.28 -13.64
C GLY A 192 -14.98 -0.74 -12.69
N ARG A 193 -14.03 -1.50 -13.21
CA ARG A 193 -13.35 -2.53 -12.45
C ARG A 193 -12.18 -1.94 -11.67
N GLU A 194 -12.09 -2.34 -10.40
CA GLU A 194 -11.00 -1.92 -9.53
C GLU A 194 -9.81 -2.87 -9.65
N TYR A 195 -8.62 -2.30 -9.73
CA TYR A 195 -7.36 -3.05 -9.74
C TYR A 195 -6.41 -2.54 -8.66
N THR A 196 -5.53 -3.41 -8.27
CA THR A 196 -4.39 -3.11 -7.42
C THR A 196 -3.15 -3.68 -8.08
N ILE A 197 -2.08 -2.90 -8.17
CA ILE A 197 -0.81 -3.37 -8.69
C ILE A 197 0.18 -3.45 -7.52
N ASP A 198 0.61 -4.65 -7.17
CA ASP A 198 1.68 -4.86 -6.20
C ASP A 198 3.02 -4.71 -6.91
N ILE A 199 3.85 -3.80 -6.42
CA ILE A 199 5.17 -3.49 -6.97
C ILE A 199 6.20 -3.71 -5.88
N PHE A 200 7.25 -4.46 -6.18
CA PHE A 200 8.40 -4.61 -5.31
C PHE A 200 9.66 -4.13 -6.02
N CYS A 201 10.39 -3.23 -5.36
CA CYS A 201 11.67 -2.71 -5.82
C CYS A 201 12.78 -2.98 -4.80
N ASP A 202 14.02 -3.00 -5.27
CA ASP A 202 15.20 -3.07 -4.42
C ASP A 202 15.50 -1.77 -3.67
N TYR A 203 16.62 -1.69 -2.96
CA TYR A 203 17.02 -0.49 -2.21
C TYR A 203 17.31 0.73 -3.11
N GLU A 204 17.69 0.51 -4.35
CA GLU A 204 17.99 1.52 -5.36
C GLU A 204 16.75 1.94 -6.17
N GLY A 205 15.60 1.31 -5.91
CA GLY A 205 14.35 1.57 -6.61
C GLY A 205 14.24 0.87 -7.97
N ASN A 206 15.07 -0.17 -8.21
CA ASN A 206 14.91 -0.97 -9.42
C ASN A 206 13.78 -2.00 -9.24
N PRO A 207 12.89 -2.16 -10.24
CA PRO A 207 11.78 -3.10 -10.13
C PRO A 207 12.29 -4.55 -10.06
N VAL A 208 11.65 -5.34 -9.20
CA VAL A 208 11.82 -6.80 -9.11
C VAL A 208 10.55 -7.50 -9.55
N TYR A 209 9.40 -7.03 -9.08
CA TYR A 209 8.07 -7.54 -9.45
C TYR A 209 7.10 -6.38 -9.69
N ILE A 210 6.24 -6.54 -10.71
CA ILE A 210 5.07 -5.71 -10.99
C ILE A 210 3.90 -6.66 -11.25
N THR A 211 2.90 -6.67 -10.38
CA THR A 211 1.84 -7.70 -10.39
C THR A 211 0.47 -7.08 -10.27
N PRO A 212 -0.23 -6.88 -11.41
CA PRO A 212 -1.61 -6.42 -11.41
C PRO A 212 -2.57 -7.47 -10.85
N ARG A 213 -3.56 -7.03 -10.08
CA ARG A 213 -4.64 -7.83 -9.51
C ARG A 213 -5.98 -7.12 -9.67
N GLU A 214 -7.00 -7.82 -10.16
CA GLU A 214 -8.38 -7.34 -10.13
C GLU A 214 -8.98 -7.54 -8.72
N ARG A 215 -9.70 -6.56 -8.23
CA ARG A 215 -10.39 -6.58 -6.93
C ARG A 215 -11.84 -7.03 -7.15
N LEU A 216 -12.08 -8.34 -7.01
CA LEU A 216 -13.40 -8.95 -7.29
C LEU A 216 -14.43 -8.70 -6.18
N ALA A 217 -14.00 -8.55 -4.94
CA ALA A 217 -14.85 -8.18 -3.81
C ALA A 217 -14.05 -7.36 -2.80
N VAL A 218 -14.65 -6.27 -2.34
CA VAL A 218 -14.07 -5.33 -1.38
C VAL A 218 -15.03 -5.09 -0.23
N ARG A 219 -14.54 -4.98 0.99
CA ARG A 219 -15.30 -4.58 2.16
C ARG A 219 -14.48 -3.63 3.02
N ALA A 220 -15.04 -2.46 3.32
CA ALA A 220 -14.36 -1.40 4.08
C ALA A 220 -12.95 -1.07 3.56
N GLY A 221 -12.79 -0.93 2.22
CA GLY A 221 -11.53 -0.64 1.56
C GLY A 221 -10.55 -1.82 1.46
N GLU A 222 -10.78 -2.93 2.18
CA GLU A 222 -9.93 -4.12 2.09
C GLU A 222 -10.45 -5.13 1.07
N VAL A 223 -9.53 -5.72 0.31
CA VAL A 223 -9.87 -6.75 -0.67
C VAL A 223 -10.17 -8.07 0.04
N LEU A 224 -11.36 -8.63 -0.23
CA LEU A 224 -11.78 -9.96 0.23
C LEU A 224 -11.51 -11.03 -0.81
N LYS A 225 -11.67 -10.69 -2.11
CA LYS A 225 -11.49 -11.61 -3.21
C LYS A 225 -10.77 -10.87 -4.34
N THR A 226 -9.73 -11.48 -4.87
CA THR A 226 -8.91 -10.89 -5.93
C THR A 226 -8.34 -11.98 -6.84
N GLN A 227 -7.98 -11.62 -8.05
CA GLN A 227 -7.28 -12.51 -8.98
C GLN A 227 -6.11 -11.79 -9.63
N ILE A 228 -5.04 -12.52 -9.90
CA ILE A 228 -3.92 -12.01 -10.68
C ILE A 228 -4.37 -11.83 -12.13
N VAL A 229 -4.00 -10.72 -12.74
CA VAL A 229 -4.22 -10.45 -14.15
C VAL A 229 -2.90 -10.16 -14.85
N GLN A 230 -2.82 -10.50 -16.14
CA GLN A 230 -1.71 -10.13 -17.00
C GLN A 230 -2.17 -8.95 -17.86
N ASP A 231 -1.59 -7.79 -17.62
CA ASP A 231 -1.93 -6.55 -18.33
C ASP A 231 -0.64 -5.78 -18.62
N ASP A 232 -0.20 -5.89 -19.88
CA ASP A 232 1.08 -5.27 -20.30
C ASP A 232 1.00 -3.73 -20.28
N VAL A 233 -0.19 -3.15 -20.43
CA VAL A 233 -0.39 -1.69 -20.33
C VAL A 233 -0.15 -1.23 -18.89
N MET A 234 -0.83 -1.85 -17.91
CA MET A 234 -0.63 -1.55 -16.49
C MET A 234 0.83 -1.74 -16.08
N ILE A 235 1.48 -2.80 -16.55
CA ILE A 235 2.89 -3.07 -16.24
C ILE A 235 3.79 -1.98 -16.80
N HIS A 236 3.58 -1.56 -18.05
CA HIS A 236 4.35 -0.50 -18.70
C HIS A 236 4.15 0.86 -17.99
N GLU A 237 2.92 1.23 -17.66
CA GLU A 237 2.60 2.45 -16.93
C GLU A 237 3.26 2.47 -15.54
N MET A 238 3.33 1.31 -14.87
CA MET A 238 4.05 1.21 -13.59
C MET A 238 5.57 1.27 -13.75
N GLN A 239 6.13 0.85 -14.86
CA GLN A 239 7.55 1.06 -15.15
C GLN A 239 7.89 2.56 -15.25
N ILE A 240 7.02 3.36 -15.91
CA ILE A 240 7.16 4.82 -15.95
C ILE A 240 7.11 5.41 -14.54
N LEU A 241 6.15 4.99 -13.71
CA LEU A 241 6.05 5.44 -12.32
C LEU A 241 7.31 5.09 -11.52
N ILE A 242 7.81 3.88 -11.64
CA ILE A 242 8.99 3.40 -10.88
C ILE A 242 10.25 4.21 -11.23
N GLU A 243 10.43 4.57 -12.49
CA GLU A 243 11.60 5.34 -12.95
C GLU A 243 11.72 6.71 -12.26
N ASP A 244 10.60 7.36 -11.95
CA ASP A 244 10.56 8.64 -11.24
C ASP A 244 10.41 8.47 -9.71
N TYR A 245 9.45 7.65 -9.28
CA TYR A 245 9.14 7.47 -7.85
C TYR A 245 10.29 6.81 -7.08
N LYS A 246 11.02 5.87 -7.69
CA LYS A 246 12.10 5.09 -7.07
C LYS A 246 11.69 4.48 -5.73
N PRO A 247 10.71 3.56 -5.71
CA PRO A 247 10.25 2.94 -4.47
C PRO A 247 11.36 2.13 -3.79
N CYS A 248 11.35 2.08 -2.45
CA CYS A 248 12.15 1.13 -1.69
C CYS A 248 11.23 0.09 -1.06
N GLY A 249 11.39 -1.17 -1.46
CA GLY A 249 10.55 -2.26 -0.99
C GLY A 249 9.20 -2.34 -1.70
N GLN A 250 8.17 -2.74 -0.95
CA GLN A 250 6.83 -2.96 -1.49
C GLN A 250 6.01 -1.67 -1.52
N ILE A 251 5.40 -1.40 -2.66
CA ILE A 251 4.32 -0.42 -2.78
C ILE A 251 3.10 -1.06 -3.43
N THR A 252 1.95 -0.41 -3.31
CA THR A 252 0.67 -0.87 -3.86
C THR A 252 0.00 0.31 -4.54
N VAL A 253 -0.23 0.23 -5.85
CA VAL A 253 -0.92 1.26 -6.63
C VAL A 253 -2.34 0.80 -6.92
N GLN A 254 -3.33 1.67 -6.71
CA GLN A 254 -4.74 1.36 -7.01
C GLN A 254 -5.23 2.18 -8.20
N LEU A 255 -6.06 1.54 -9.02
CA LEU A 255 -6.68 2.17 -10.18
C LEU A 255 -8.09 1.60 -10.42
N ILE A 256 -8.87 2.36 -11.18
CA ILE A 256 -10.16 1.93 -11.74
C ILE A 256 -10.05 1.96 -13.25
N ARG A 257 -10.35 0.84 -13.91
CA ARG A 257 -10.52 0.79 -15.36
C ARG A 257 -11.96 1.16 -15.69
N ASP A 258 -12.15 2.32 -16.28
CA ASP A 258 -13.45 2.83 -16.68
C ASP A 258 -14.14 1.87 -17.67
N GLU A 259 -15.36 1.48 -17.37
CA GLU A 259 -16.09 0.45 -18.12
C GLU A 259 -16.56 0.92 -19.50
N VAL A 260 -16.67 2.24 -19.72
CA VAL A 260 -17.11 2.82 -20.99
C VAL A 260 -15.94 3.04 -21.93
N THR A 261 -14.85 3.62 -21.42
CA THR A 261 -13.71 4.03 -22.23
C THR A 261 -12.58 3.01 -22.24
N GLY A 262 -12.58 2.04 -21.32
CA GLY A 262 -11.50 1.08 -21.11
C GLY A 262 -10.20 1.72 -20.61
N LYS A 263 -10.22 3.00 -20.18
CA LYS A 263 -9.04 3.72 -19.71
C LYS A 263 -8.81 3.51 -18.22
N ASP A 264 -7.55 3.46 -17.84
CA ASP A 264 -7.12 3.32 -16.45
C ASP A 264 -7.01 4.68 -15.78
N TYR A 265 -7.64 4.81 -14.61
CA TYR A 265 -7.58 5.99 -13.76
C TYR A 265 -6.92 5.62 -12.43
N TYR A 266 -5.72 6.13 -12.22
CA TYR A 266 -4.92 5.88 -11.02
C TYR A 266 -5.43 6.71 -9.84
N ILE A 267 -5.64 6.06 -8.69
CA ILE A 267 -6.36 6.64 -7.54
C ILE A 267 -5.41 6.96 -6.38
N GLU A 268 -4.51 6.02 -6.03
CA GLU A 268 -3.63 6.18 -4.88
C GLU A 268 -2.39 5.27 -4.97
N ILE A 269 -1.35 5.67 -4.25
CA ILE A 269 -0.15 4.88 -4.00
C ILE A 269 -0.09 4.63 -2.48
N ASN A 270 -0.03 3.35 -2.09
CA ASN A 270 0.19 2.94 -0.71
C ASN A 270 1.61 2.38 -0.60
N PRO A 271 2.60 3.11 -0.04
CA PRO A 271 4.00 2.70 -0.04
C PRO A 271 4.31 1.69 1.06
N ARG A 272 3.60 0.57 1.03
CA ARG A 272 3.70 -0.58 1.94
C ARG A 272 3.03 -1.80 1.34
N PHE A 273 3.12 -2.95 2.04
CA PHE A 273 2.37 -4.15 1.66
C PHE A 273 0.85 -3.93 1.71
N GLY A 274 0.17 -4.18 0.59
CA GLY A 274 -1.29 -4.26 0.54
C GLY A 274 -1.81 -5.53 1.21
N GLY A 275 -3.08 -5.52 1.66
CA GLY A 275 -3.71 -6.72 2.26
C GLY A 275 -3.76 -7.93 1.32
N GLY A 276 -3.80 -7.71 0.01
CA GLY A 276 -3.76 -8.77 -1.01
C GLY A 276 -2.37 -9.17 -1.51
N ALA A 277 -1.29 -8.52 -1.06
CA ALA A 277 0.07 -8.83 -1.50
C ALA A 277 0.50 -10.31 -1.31
N PRO A 278 0.06 -11.02 -0.26
CA PRO A 278 0.35 -12.46 -0.14
C PRO A 278 -0.13 -13.30 -1.31
N LEU A 279 -1.20 -12.89 -2.02
CA LEU A 279 -1.62 -13.59 -3.25
C LEU A 279 -0.60 -13.40 -4.38
N SER A 280 -0.09 -12.18 -4.57
CA SER A 280 0.97 -11.91 -5.55
C SER A 280 2.22 -12.72 -5.25
N MET A 281 2.60 -12.87 -3.97
CA MET A 281 3.72 -13.72 -3.55
C MET A 281 3.46 -15.19 -3.90
N LYS A 282 2.27 -15.73 -3.62
CA LYS A 282 1.88 -17.10 -3.97
C LYS A 282 1.84 -17.34 -5.49
N ALA A 283 1.56 -16.29 -6.26
CA ALA A 283 1.58 -16.32 -7.72
C ALA A 283 2.99 -16.17 -8.33
N GLY A 284 4.02 -16.10 -7.51
CA GLY A 284 5.42 -16.06 -7.94
C GLY A 284 6.10 -14.70 -7.83
N ALA A 285 5.38 -13.63 -7.52
CA ALA A 285 5.97 -12.31 -7.16
C ALA A 285 6.43 -12.35 -5.67
N ASP A 286 7.36 -13.25 -5.38
CA ASP A 286 7.80 -13.61 -4.04
C ASP A 286 8.70 -12.52 -3.43
N SER A 287 8.09 -11.39 -3.06
CA SER A 287 8.78 -10.26 -2.45
C SER A 287 9.34 -10.59 -1.06
N ALA A 288 8.78 -11.57 -0.35
CA ALA A 288 9.37 -12.04 0.91
C ALA A 288 10.74 -12.68 0.68
N SER A 289 10.86 -13.61 -0.28
CA SER A 289 12.16 -14.16 -0.68
C SER A 289 13.11 -13.08 -1.21
N ALA A 290 12.60 -12.11 -1.96
CA ALA A 290 13.41 -11.01 -2.48
C ALA A 290 14.02 -10.18 -1.35
N ILE A 291 13.24 -9.84 -0.31
CA ILE A 291 13.72 -9.09 0.86
C ILE A 291 14.80 -9.87 1.61
N LEU A 292 14.58 -11.16 1.88
CA LEU A 292 15.56 -12.00 2.55
C LEU A 292 16.88 -12.09 1.77
N ARG A 293 16.79 -12.19 0.46
CA ARG A 293 17.97 -12.18 -0.43
C ARG A 293 18.68 -10.83 -0.43
N MET A 294 17.94 -9.71 -0.47
CA MET A 294 18.52 -8.37 -0.37
C MET A 294 19.27 -8.17 0.97
N LEU A 295 18.69 -8.64 2.08
CA LEU A 295 19.34 -8.58 3.40
C LEU A 295 20.61 -9.43 3.48
N ARG A 296 20.71 -10.50 2.67
CA ARG A 296 21.91 -11.32 2.52
C ARG A 296 22.95 -10.70 1.57
N GLY A 297 22.60 -9.63 0.87
CA GLY A 297 23.46 -8.94 -0.09
C GLY A 297 23.35 -9.45 -1.54
N ASP A 298 22.36 -10.28 -1.85
CA ASP A 298 22.13 -10.77 -3.21
C ASP A 298 21.63 -9.61 -4.10
N LYS A 299 22.14 -9.54 -5.33
CA LYS A 299 21.56 -8.67 -6.37
C LYS A 299 20.28 -9.28 -6.92
N LEU A 300 19.26 -8.46 -7.07
CA LEU A 300 17.99 -8.86 -7.65
C LEU A 300 17.90 -8.40 -9.11
N SER A 301 17.06 -9.05 -9.89
CA SER A 301 16.74 -8.68 -11.26
C SER A 301 15.22 -8.67 -11.46
N TYR A 302 14.76 -7.88 -12.42
CA TYR A 302 13.35 -7.82 -12.79
C TYR A 302 12.86 -9.16 -13.36
N ILE A 303 11.76 -9.65 -12.81
CA ILE A 303 11.08 -10.86 -13.28
C ILE A 303 9.80 -10.45 -13.99
N LYS A 304 9.83 -10.46 -15.31
CA LYS A 304 8.77 -9.95 -16.20
C LYS A 304 7.40 -10.65 -16.05
N ARG A 305 7.35 -11.87 -15.49
CA ARG A 305 6.09 -12.60 -15.30
C ARG A 305 6.13 -13.39 -14.01
N ALA A 306 5.28 -13.01 -13.05
CA ALA A 306 4.81 -13.98 -12.08
C ALA A 306 4.03 -15.07 -12.84
N ALA A 307 4.28 -16.34 -12.53
CA ALA A 307 3.53 -17.42 -13.16
C ALA A 307 2.03 -17.21 -12.92
N ILE A 308 1.21 -17.31 -14.00
CA ILE A 308 -0.22 -17.07 -13.90
C ILE A 308 -0.83 -18.26 -13.18
N PHE A 309 -1.08 -18.10 -11.89
CA PHE A 309 -2.04 -18.93 -11.18
C PHE A 309 -3.33 -18.12 -11.00
N ARG A 310 -4.42 -18.58 -11.64
CA ARG A 310 -5.75 -18.14 -11.25
C ARG A 310 -6.06 -18.75 -9.89
N ILE A 311 -5.61 -18.08 -8.84
CA ILE A 311 -6.01 -18.43 -7.48
C ILE A 311 -7.08 -17.43 -7.10
N CYS A 312 -8.34 -17.83 -7.18
CA CYS A 312 -9.40 -17.19 -6.38
C CYS A 312 -9.10 -17.56 -4.92
N ALA A 313 -8.43 -16.70 -4.20
CA ALA A 313 -8.28 -16.84 -2.76
C ALA A 313 -9.62 -16.43 -2.13
N ASP A 314 -10.51 -17.38 -1.89
CA ASP A 314 -11.64 -17.16 -0.99
C ASP A 314 -11.13 -17.33 0.43
N PHE A 315 -10.82 -16.22 1.09
CA PHE A 315 -10.36 -16.22 2.48
C PHE A 315 -11.40 -16.75 3.48
N LYS A 316 -12.66 -16.94 3.07
CA LYS A 316 -13.73 -17.48 3.91
C LYS A 316 -13.70 -19.00 4.07
N GLU A 317 -13.16 -19.76 3.13
CA GLU A 317 -13.16 -21.22 3.23
C GLU A 317 -12.11 -21.78 4.20
N LYS A 318 -10.99 -21.08 4.41
CA LYS A 318 -9.96 -21.50 5.37
C LYS A 318 -10.30 -21.30 6.85
N LEU A 319 -11.38 -20.61 7.17
CA LEU A 319 -11.84 -20.44 8.56
C LEU A 319 -12.83 -21.54 9.00
N LYS A 320 -13.11 -22.54 8.13
CA LYS A 320 -14.03 -23.65 8.41
C LYS A 320 -13.38 -25.02 8.49
N SER A 321 -12.04 -25.10 8.34
CA SER A 321 -11.28 -26.34 8.52
C SER A 321 -10.41 -26.31 9.78
#